data_e5ea1254bc289ff17a2de48cb61bc823
#
_entry.id   e5ea1254bc289ff17a2de48cb61bc823
#
_cell.length_a   1.000
_cell.length_b   1.000
_cell.length_c   1.000
_cell.angle_alpha   90.00
_cell.angle_beta   90.00
_cell.angle_gamma   90.00
#
_symmetry.space_group_name_H-M   'P 1'
#
loop_
_entity.id
_entity.type
_entity.pdbx_description
1 polymer ?
#
loop_
_entity_poly.entity_id
_entity_poly.type
_entity_poly.pdbx_seq_one_letter_code
_entity_poly.pdbx_strand_id
1 'polypeptide(L)'
;MHSSQAVQYLAANQVADTFAAASYRTAKYLVQMSTSTAFHATEVLLIHNGTIVYMTEYGTIFSGSSLGSVDADISGGYVHLLVTPANANTTLKVQRLTVTV
;
A
#
# COMPACT_ATOMS: atom_id res chain seq x y z
N MET A 1 11.68 1.99 -5.42
CA MET A 1 11.75 0.78 -4.61
C MET A 1 10.63 -0.17 -4.98
N HIS A 2 10.89 -1.46 -4.96
CA HIS A 2 9.94 -2.49 -5.37
C HIS A 2 9.82 -3.55 -4.28
N SER A 3 8.61 -3.96 -3.94
CA SER A 3 8.38 -5.10 -3.04
C SER A 3 7.25 -5.99 -3.56
N SER A 4 7.29 -7.25 -3.17
CA SER A 4 6.33 -8.26 -3.58
C SER A 4 6.09 -9.23 -2.45
N GLN A 5 4.83 -9.56 -2.20
CA GLN A 5 4.49 -10.55 -1.17
C GLN A 5 3.16 -11.22 -1.48
N ALA A 6 3.01 -12.45 -0.97
CA ALA A 6 1.75 -13.17 -1.00
C ALA A 6 1.03 -12.95 0.32
N VAL A 7 -0.25 -12.56 0.26
CA VAL A 7 -1.08 -12.37 1.43
C VAL A 7 -1.86 -13.65 1.67
N GLN A 8 -1.58 -14.33 2.78
CA GLN A 8 -2.14 -15.64 3.10
C GLN A 8 -3.41 -15.58 3.95
N TYR A 9 -3.66 -14.45 4.61
CA TYR A 9 -4.73 -14.31 5.59
C TYR A 9 -5.62 -13.13 5.26
N LEU A 10 -6.92 -13.23 5.64
CA LEU A 10 -7.87 -12.12 5.54
C LEU A 10 -7.77 -11.21 6.77
N ALA A 11 -6.58 -10.81 7.15
CA ALA A 11 -6.38 -9.90 8.26
C ALA A 11 -6.41 -8.46 7.77
N ALA A 12 -7.10 -7.59 8.53
CA ALA A 12 -7.14 -6.16 8.22
C ALA A 12 -5.77 -5.51 8.41
N ASN A 13 -5.48 -4.50 7.60
CA ASN A 13 -4.34 -3.60 7.76
C ASN A 13 -2.99 -4.32 7.85
N GLN A 14 -2.75 -5.24 6.94
CA GLN A 14 -1.44 -5.89 6.83
C GLN A 14 -0.42 -4.92 6.27
N VAL A 15 0.79 -4.88 6.85
CA VAL A 15 1.84 -3.97 6.40
C VAL A 15 2.39 -4.46 5.06
N ALA A 16 2.20 -3.64 4.03
CA ALA A 16 2.69 -3.93 2.68
C ALA A 16 4.06 -3.33 2.43
N ASP A 17 4.35 -2.17 2.99
CA ASP A 17 5.62 -1.47 2.88
C ASP A 17 5.80 -0.53 4.06
N THR A 18 7.05 -0.19 4.37
CA THR A 18 7.36 0.74 5.46
C THR A 18 8.59 1.55 5.09
N PHE A 19 8.64 2.80 5.56
CA PHE A 19 9.84 3.63 5.41
C PHE A 19 10.01 4.56 6.61
N ALA A 20 11.24 4.98 6.84
CA ALA A 20 11.57 5.88 7.93
C ALA A 20 11.02 7.29 7.67
N ALA A 21 10.21 7.79 8.59
CA ALA A 21 9.65 9.13 8.51
C ALA A 21 10.73 10.21 8.53
N ALA A 22 11.88 9.93 9.16
CA ALA A 22 13.01 10.86 9.21
C ALA A 22 13.73 11.00 7.86
N SER A 23 13.55 10.04 6.94
CA SER A 23 14.24 10.01 5.65
C SER A 23 13.40 10.58 4.51
N TYR A 24 12.12 10.27 4.47
CA TYR A 24 11.25 10.64 3.35
C TYR A 24 9.99 11.33 3.86
N ARG A 25 9.57 12.36 3.11
CA ARG A 25 8.37 13.15 3.43
C ARG A 25 7.16 12.70 2.64
N THR A 26 7.36 12.40 1.36
CA THR A 26 6.29 12.05 0.43
C THR A 26 6.60 10.70 -0.21
N ALA A 27 5.60 9.90 -0.41
CA ALA A 27 5.72 8.65 -1.16
C ALA A 27 4.54 8.49 -2.12
N LYS A 28 4.84 7.94 -3.28
CA LYS A 28 3.83 7.51 -4.24
C LYS A 28 3.98 6.01 -4.44
N TYR A 29 2.87 5.30 -4.36
CA TYR A 29 2.83 3.85 -4.55
C TYR A 29 2.03 3.48 -5.77
N LEU A 30 2.55 2.54 -6.54
CA LEU A 30 1.77 1.76 -7.48
C LEU A 30 1.55 0.41 -6.82
N VAL A 31 0.28 0.05 -6.60
CA VAL A 31 -0.11 -1.15 -5.88
C VAL A 31 -0.84 -2.09 -6.83
N GLN A 32 -0.39 -3.35 -6.89
CA GLN A 32 -1.02 -4.38 -7.69
C GLN A 32 -1.41 -5.54 -6.79
N MET A 33 -2.65 -5.95 -6.90
CA MET A 33 -3.16 -7.16 -6.24
C MET A 33 -3.66 -8.12 -7.30
N SER A 34 -3.40 -9.40 -7.12
CA SER A 34 -3.86 -10.41 -8.06
C SER A 34 -4.16 -11.73 -7.37
N THR A 35 -5.13 -12.44 -7.92
CA THR A 35 -5.36 -13.87 -7.65
C THR A 35 -5.05 -14.64 -8.92
N SER A 36 -5.35 -15.94 -8.97
CA SER A 36 -5.14 -16.72 -10.18
C SER A 36 -5.95 -16.23 -11.38
N THR A 37 -7.06 -15.52 -11.15
CA THR A 37 -8.01 -15.14 -12.19
C THR A 37 -8.43 -13.68 -12.18
N ALA A 38 -8.02 -12.91 -11.18
CA ALA A 38 -8.50 -11.52 -11.00
C ALA A 38 -7.32 -10.59 -10.75
N PHE A 39 -7.48 -9.33 -11.18
CA PHE A 39 -6.41 -8.33 -11.15
C PHE A 39 -6.98 -6.99 -10.67
N HIS A 40 -6.16 -6.26 -9.88
CA HIS A 40 -6.52 -4.99 -9.29
C HIS A 40 -5.26 -4.12 -9.21
N ALA A 41 -5.33 -2.90 -9.69
CA ALA A 41 -4.24 -1.91 -9.56
C ALA A 41 -4.79 -0.59 -9.05
N THR A 42 -3.99 0.09 -8.25
CA THR A 42 -4.35 1.41 -7.73
C THR A 42 -3.07 2.20 -7.42
N GLU A 43 -3.19 3.52 -7.34
CA GLU A 43 -2.09 4.39 -6.93
C GLU A 43 -2.45 5.09 -5.63
N VAL A 44 -1.43 5.31 -4.80
CA VAL A 44 -1.55 6.03 -3.53
C VAL A 44 -0.50 7.13 -3.50
N LEU A 45 -0.91 8.34 -3.18
CA LEU A 45 0.00 9.44 -2.89
C LEU A 45 -0.18 9.81 -1.43
N LEU A 46 0.93 9.84 -0.68
CA LEU A 46 0.88 10.21 0.73
C LEU A 46 2.00 11.18 1.10
N ILE A 47 1.73 11.97 2.13
CA ILE A 47 2.70 12.83 2.79
C ILE A 47 2.44 12.77 4.29
N HIS A 48 3.47 12.92 5.10
CA HIS A 48 3.31 12.97 6.55
C HIS A 48 3.92 14.24 7.13
N ASN A 49 3.52 14.58 8.35
CA ASN A 49 4.08 15.72 9.09
C ASN A 49 4.96 15.29 10.29
N GLY A 50 5.31 14.01 10.35
CA GLY A 50 6.04 13.41 11.47
C GLY A 50 5.12 12.70 12.46
N THR A 51 3.83 12.99 12.46
CA THR A 51 2.85 12.44 13.41
C THR A 51 1.63 11.88 12.70
N ILE A 52 1.19 12.52 11.60
CA ILE A 52 -0.03 12.18 10.87
C ILE A 52 0.34 11.94 9.41
N VAL A 53 -0.25 10.91 8.81
CA VAL A 53 -0.17 10.66 7.37
C VAL A 53 -1.43 11.19 6.72
N TYR A 54 -1.25 11.91 5.62
CA TYR A 54 -2.31 12.35 4.73
C TYR A 54 -2.17 11.59 3.42
N MET A 55 -3.22 10.96 2.92
CA MET A 55 -3.14 10.19 1.69
C MET A 55 -4.36 10.35 0.81
N THR A 56 -4.18 10.11 -0.47
CA THR A 56 -5.24 9.91 -1.43
C THR A 56 -4.97 8.66 -2.25
N GLU A 57 -6.02 7.95 -2.59
CA GLU A 57 -5.98 6.81 -3.50
C GLU A 57 -6.69 7.20 -4.79
N TYR A 58 -6.10 6.87 -5.93
CA TYR A 58 -6.65 7.22 -7.24
C TYR A 58 -6.23 6.22 -8.31
N GLY A 59 -6.85 6.30 -9.47
CA GLY A 59 -6.51 5.43 -10.59
C GLY A 59 -6.83 3.96 -10.35
N THR A 60 -7.84 3.68 -9.53
CA THR A 60 -8.19 2.32 -9.18
C THR A 60 -8.91 1.62 -10.32
N ILE A 61 -8.38 0.47 -10.73
CA ILE A 61 -8.99 -0.40 -11.75
C ILE A 61 -8.93 -1.85 -11.28
N PHE A 62 -9.97 -2.60 -11.61
CA PHE A 62 -9.98 -4.05 -11.35
C PHE A 62 -10.76 -4.77 -12.43
N SER A 63 -10.34 -6.01 -12.69
CA SER A 63 -10.90 -6.84 -13.77
C SER A 63 -12.32 -7.32 -13.50
N GLY A 64 -12.73 -7.36 -12.26
CA GLY A 64 -14.06 -7.78 -11.85
C GLY A 64 -14.51 -6.99 -10.64
N SER A 65 -14.11 -7.42 -9.46
CA SER A 65 -14.41 -6.73 -8.20
C SER A 65 -13.12 -6.38 -7.47
N SER A 66 -13.22 -5.50 -6.47
CA SER A 66 -12.07 -5.10 -5.65
C SER A 66 -11.44 -6.31 -4.97
N LEU A 67 -10.12 -6.39 -5.01
CA LEU A 67 -9.35 -7.44 -4.31
C LEU A 67 -8.85 -6.99 -2.94
N GLY A 68 -9.11 -5.77 -2.56
CA GLY A 68 -8.72 -5.26 -1.25
C GLY A 68 -8.77 -3.75 -1.15
N SER A 69 -8.41 -3.25 -0.01
CA SER A 69 -8.34 -1.82 0.27
C SER A 69 -6.96 -1.44 0.78
N VAL A 70 -6.62 -0.16 0.64
CA VAL A 70 -5.32 0.41 1.03
C VAL A 70 -5.54 1.52 2.03
N ASP A 71 -4.63 1.62 3.00
CA ASP A 71 -4.61 2.69 3.97
C ASP A 71 -3.15 2.99 4.32
N ALA A 72 -2.92 3.94 5.20
CA ALA A 72 -1.58 4.27 5.68
C ALA A 72 -1.64 4.79 7.10
N ASP A 73 -0.60 4.52 7.87
CA ASP A 73 -0.43 5.11 9.19
C ASP A 73 1.03 5.48 9.43
N ILE A 74 1.30 6.12 10.56
CA ILE A 74 2.64 6.41 11.03
C ILE A 74 2.69 6.07 12.51
N SER A 75 3.72 5.31 12.90
CA SER A 75 3.95 4.97 14.30
C SER A 75 5.41 4.59 14.50
N GLY A 76 5.95 4.88 15.68
CA GLY A 76 7.33 4.52 16.03
C GLY A 76 8.38 5.09 15.10
N GLY A 77 8.11 6.20 14.42
CA GLY A 77 9.03 6.82 13.48
C GLY A 77 8.99 6.23 12.07
N TYR A 78 8.00 5.39 11.76
CA TYR A 78 7.85 4.74 10.46
C TYR A 78 6.47 4.97 9.88
N VAL A 79 6.44 5.20 8.58
CA VAL A 79 5.21 5.21 7.79
C VAL A 79 4.95 3.81 7.26
N HIS A 80 3.71 3.35 7.38
CA HIS A 80 3.30 2.02 6.91
C HIS A 80 2.24 2.16 5.82
N LEU A 81 2.45 1.49 4.70
CA LEU A 81 1.39 1.25 3.74
C LEU A 81 0.66 -0.01 4.17
N LEU A 82 -0.65 0.08 4.33
CA LEU A 82 -1.48 -1.00 4.88
C LEU A 82 -2.42 -1.52 3.80
N VAL A 83 -2.57 -2.83 3.73
CA VAL A 83 -3.48 -3.50 2.78
C VAL A 83 -4.39 -4.44 3.55
N THR A 84 -5.67 -4.39 3.22
CA THR A 84 -6.66 -5.35 3.71
C THR A 84 -7.17 -6.13 2.51
N PRO A 85 -6.76 -7.40 2.34
CA PRO A 85 -7.18 -8.19 1.19
C PRO A 85 -8.64 -8.65 1.35
N ALA A 86 -9.34 -8.76 0.23
CA ALA A 86 -10.70 -9.32 0.20
C ALA A 86 -10.69 -10.85 0.18
N ASN A 87 -9.59 -11.46 -0.28
CA ASN A 87 -9.44 -12.90 -0.41
C ASN A 87 -8.09 -13.35 0.12
N ALA A 88 -8.03 -14.55 0.70
CA ALA A 88 -6.77 -15.21 1.01
C ALA A 88 -6.02 -15.52 -0.29
N ASN A 89 -4.71 -15.74 -0.19
CA ASN A 89 -3.83 -16.08 -1.33
C ASN A 89 -3.81 -15.01 -2.43
N THR A 90 -4.03 -13.76 -2.05
CA THR A 90 -3.84 -12.62 -2.94
C THR A 90 -2.37 -12.26 -3.00
N THR A 91 -1.83 -12.12 -4.20
CA THR A 91 -0.45 -11.66 -4.40
C THR A 91 -0.44 -10.14 -4.48
N LEU A 92 0.43 -9.54 -3.68
CA LEU A 92 0.60 -8.10 -3.62
C LEU A 92 1.97 -7.73 -4.17
N LYS A 93 2.02 -6.77 -5.09
CA LYS A 93 3.25 -6.18 -5.59
C LYS A 93 3.14 -4.66 -5.50
N VAL A 94 4.22 -4.04 -5.04
CA VAL A 94 4.21 -2.60 -4.74
C VAL A 94 5.48 -1.96 -5.29
N GLN A 95 5.35 -0.81 -5.94
CA GLN A 95 6.47 0.07 -6.26
C GLN A 95 6.31 1.38 -5.52
N ARG A 96 7.42 1.88 -4.96
CA ARG A 96 7.45 3.13 -4.20
C ARG A 96 8.38 4.13 -4.84
N LEU A 97 7.90 5.37 -4.98
CA LEU A 97 8.69 6.54 -5.33
C LEU A 97 8.66 7.50 -4.13
N THR A 98 9.81 7.97 -3.68
CA THR A 98 9.89 8.79 -2.46
C THR A 98 10.58 10.12 -2.73
N VAL A 99 10.20 11.12 -1.90
CA VAL A 99 10.85 12.43 -1.87
C VAL A 99 11.36 12.64 -0.43
N THR A 100 12.60 13.06 -0.31
CA THR A 100 13.28 13.26 0.98
C THR A 100 12.65 14.39 1.80
N VAL A 101 12.86 14.33 3.10
CA VAL A 101 12.49 15.41 4.01
C VAL A 101 13.30 16.68 3.78
#